data_1dbf8aa1614c939a64aea02199a36402
#
_entry.id   1dbf8aa1614c939a64aea02199a36402
#
_cell.length_a   1.000
_cell.length_b   1.000
_cell.length_c   1.000
_cell.angle_alpha   90.00
_cell.angle_beta   90.00
_cell.angle_gamma   90.00
#
_symmetry.space_group_name_H-M   'P 1'
#
loop_
_entity.id
_entity.type
_entity.pdbx_description
1 polymer ?
#
loop_
_entity_poly.entity_id
_entity_poly.type
_entity_poly.pdbx_seq_one_letter_code
_entity_poly.pdbx_strand_id
1 'polypeptide(L)'
;MQFALFYEIPVARPWGPQSEHLAYKHTLEQAIAGEQAGFHAFWTVEHHFLEEYSHCSNPEVLYGAIAARTSRMRLGYGVRLMPKPYNHPVRTAESVAVLDLLSDGRVDFGTGRSATRIELEGFGVDPHETRDMWREAIEHVVDCWTNERTSFQGKHWSLPDRRVQPKPFQQPHPPIWGATTSDDGHQQVGQLGLGLCSFAVGVSPEEVKKKIDIYRRSVEQCTKPIGKFVNNRAATFTMAVCAPTEAEARQTARESFEWYPKVGARQIAAVAEWMEERNQELGNYGYAADMRAVSDDGSLDLLSLEYLVDSGACVLGTPDQCVDACKRYEAAGVDLLLCLVNPYKIGHDQVMQSIDLMGKHVIPQFS
;
A
#
# COMPACT_ATOMS: atom_id res chain seq x y z
N MET A 1 6.97 11.94 -12.57
CA MET A 1 6.31 10.92 -11.68
C MET A 1 7.18 9.68 -11.60
N GLN A 2 7.32 9.04 -10.42
CA GLN A 2 8.07 7.80 -10.23
C GLN A 2 7.13 6.60 -10.22
N PHE A 3 7.68 5.40 -10.47
CA PHE A 3 6.93 4.13 -10.52
C PHE A 3 7.44 3.16 -9.47
N ALA A 4 6.54 2.46 -8.82
CA ALA A 4 6.85 1.35 -7.94
C ALA A 4 6.09 0.10 -8.36
N LEU A 5 6.69 -1.05 -8.16
CA LEU A 5 5.96 -2.31 -8.14
C LEU A 5 5.17 -2.40 -6.83
N PHE A 6 3.93 -2.83 -6.90
CA PHE A 6 3.07 -3.06 -5.74
C PHE A 6 2.55 -4.49 -5.70
N TYR A 7 2.59 -5.13 -4.53
CA TYR A 7 2.27 -6.54 -4.39
C TYR A 7 1.36 -6.84 -3.19
N GLU A 8 0.31 -7.63 -3.47
CA GLU A 8 -0.51 -8.31 -2.46
C GLU A 8 -0.01 -9.75 -2.18
N ILE A 9 0.70 -10.35 -3.12
CA ILE A 9 1.09 -11.76 -3.17
C ILE A 9 -0.16 -12.66 -3.12
N PRO A 10 -1.05 -12.55 -4.11
CA PRO A 10 -2.24 -13.39 -4.18
C PRO A 10 -1.86 -14.84 -4.49
N VAL A 11 -2.61 -15.80 -3.93
CA VAL A 11 -2.47 -17.22 -4.22
C VAL A 11 -3.84 -17.79 -4.56
N ALA A 12 -4.13 -17.85 -5.86
CA ALA A 12 -5.41 -18.32 -6.37
C ALA A 12 -5.63 -19.82 -6.13
N ARG A 13 -6.87 -20.21 -5.87
CA ARG A 13 -7.26 -21.61 -5.77
C ARG A 13 -7.33 -22.29 -7.16
N PRO A 14 -7.13 -23.63 -7.27
CA PRO A 14 -6.86 -24.57 -6.18
C PRO A 14 -5.40 -24.51 -5.69
N TRP A 15 -5.20 -24.61 -4.38
CA TRP A 15 -3.86 -24.61 -3.80
C TRP A 15 -3.19 -25.98 -3.92
N GLY A 16 -1.97 -25.99 -4.42
CA GLY A 16 -1.10 -27.16 -4.46
C GLY A 16 0.10 -27.01 -3.52
N PRO A 17 0.91 -28.05 -3.36
CA PRO A 17 2.06 -28.05 -2.44
C PRO A 17 3.11 -26.97 -2.72
N GLN A 18 3.13 -26.40 -3.94
CA GLN A 18 4.10 -25.39 -4.37
C GLN A 18 3.50 -23.98 -4.54
N SER A 19 2.18 -23.80 -4.33
CA SER A 19 1.51 -22.54 -4.67
C SER A 19 2.13 -21.34 -3.97
N GLU A 20 2.25 -21.38 -2.65
CA GLU A 20 2.85 -20.30 -1.86
C GLU A 20 4.36 -20.15 -2.14
N HIS A 21 5.08 -21.27 -2.26
CA HIS A 21 6.50 -21.25 -2.58
C HIS A 21 6.78 -20.51 -3.89
N LEU A 22 6.02 -20.83 -4.95
CA LEU A 22 6.16 -20.19 -6.25
C LEU A 22 5.74 -18.71 -6.20
N ALA A 23 4.66 -18.36 -5.49
CA ALA A 23 4.25 -16.98 -5.34
C ALA A 23 5.37 -16.10 -4.76
N TYR A 24 6.03 -16.54 -3.69
CA TYR A 24 7.17 -15.80 -3.12
C TYR A 24 8.41 -15.80 -4.01
N LYS A 25 8.73 -16.92 -4.69
CA LYS A 25 9.87 -16.98 -5.61
C LYS A 25 9.68 -16.04 -6.81
N HIS A 26 8.50 -16.09 -7.43
CA HIS A 26 8.15 -15.22 -8.54
C HIS A 26 8.17 -13.74 -8.12
N THR A 27 7.62 -13.40 -6.93
CA THR A 27 7.66 -12.04 -6.41
C THR A 27 9.10 -11.53 -6.25
N LEU A 28 10.01 -12.35 -5.73
CA LEU A 28 11.43 -11.97 -5.60
C LEU A 28 12.09 -11.76 -6.97
N GLU A 29 11.85 -12.65 -7.93
CA GLU A 29 12.38 -12.53 -9.30
C GLU A 29 11.84 -11.29 -10.01
N GLN A 30 10.55 -11.02 -9.87
CA GLN A 30 9.88 -9.83 -10.41
C GLN A 30 10.39 -8.53 -9.77
N ALA A 31 10.67 -8.51 -8.46
CA ALA A 31 11.29 -7.37 -7.80
C ALA A 31 12.69 -7.05 -8.36
N ILE A 32 13.53 -8.09 -8.58
CA ILE A 32 14.86 -7.93 -9.19
C ILE A 32 14.74 -7.41 -10.63
N ALA A 33 13.83 -7.97 -11.42
CA ALA A 33 13.57 -7.51 -12.78
C ALA A 33 13.06 -6.06 -12.80
N GLY A 34 12.22 -5.69 -11.83
CA GLY A 34 11.73 -4.33 -11.67
C GLY A 34 12.83 -3.30 -11.43
N GLU A 35 13.82 -3.62 -10.61
CA GLU A 35 15.00 -2.75 -10.45
C GLU A 35 15.77 -2.59 -11.77
N GLN A 36 15.94 -3.68 -12.51
CA GLN A 36 16.63 -3.66 -13.81
C GLN A 36 15.85 -2.85 -14.85
N ALA A 37 14.53 -2.94 -14.81
CA ALA A 37 13.61 -2.21 -15.67
C ALA A 37 13.46 -0.72 -15.29
N GLY A 38 14.01 -0.26 -14.15
CA GLY A 38 14.01 1.15 -13.76
C GLY A 38 12.85 1.54 -12.82
N PHE A 39 12.12 0.59 -12.26
CA PHE A 39 11.18 0.91 -11.18
C PHE A 39 11.92 1.48 -9.97
N HIS A 40 11.42 2.59 -9.45
CA HIS A 40 12.01 3.33 -8.34
C HIS A 40 11.91 2.58 -7.01
N ALA A 41 10.81 1.87 -6.79
CA ALA A 41 10.53 1.18 -5.53
C ALA A 41 9.76 -0.12 -5.73
N PHE A 42 9.84 -0.97 -4.70
CA PHE A 42 8.99 -2.13 -4.48
C PHE A 42 8.19 -1.91 -3.19
N TRP A 43 6.88 -2.01 -3.28
CA TRP A 43 5.98 -1.87 -2.14
C TRP A 43 5.14 -3.14 -1.97
N THR A 44 4.90 -3.55 -0.75
CA THR A 44 3.96 -4.64 -0.45
C THR A 44 3.20 -4.38 0.84
N VAL A 45 2.13 -5.11 1.03
CA VAL A 45 1.21 -5.01 2.16
C VAL A 45 1.69 -5.82 3.38
N GLU A 46 1.02 -5.63 4.51
CA GLU A 46 0.95 -6.58 5.61
C GLU A 46 -0.52 -6.98 5.74
N HIS A 47 -0.85 -8.21 5.35
CA HIS A 47 -2.20 -8.75 5.42
C HIS A 47 -2.23 -10.13 6.07
N HIS A 48 -3.33 -10.42 6.74
CA HIS A 48 -3.53 -11.66 7.49
C HIS A 48 -4.91 -12.26 7.18
N PHE A 49 -4.97 -13.59 7.07
CA PHE A 49 -6.22 -14.36 6.89
C PHE A 49 -6.98 -14.09 5.57
N LEU A 50 -6.42 -13.37 4.63
CA LEU A 50 -7.11 -12.95 3.39
C LEU A 50 -7.01 -13.99 2.27
N GLU A 51 -6.94 -15.27 2.60
CA GLU A 51 -6.97 -16.41 1.70
C GLU A 51 -6.35 -16.15 0.31
N GLU A 52 -7.18 -16.14 -0.78
CA GLU A 52 -6.67 -15.93 -2.13
C GLU A 52 -6.16 -14.49 -2.40
N TYR A 53 -6.60 -13.52 -1.57
CA TYR A 53 -6.30 -12.10 -1.83
C TYR A 53 -4.87 -11.72 -1.49
N SER A 54 -4.38 -12.16 -0.33
CA SER A 54 -3.01 -11.83 0.10
C SER A 54 -2.42 -12.87 1.04
N HIS A 55 -1.24 -13.36 0.70
CA HIS A 55 -0.40 -14.19 1.56
C HIS A 55 0.80 -13.42 2.14
N CYS A 56 0.83 -12.09 2.04
CA CYS A 56 1.92 -11.26 2.55
C CYS A 56 1.73 -10.93 4.04
N SER A 57 1.98 -11.91 4.91
CA SER A 57 1.80 -11.78 6.37
C SER A 57 3.05 -11.28 7.11
N ASN A 58 4.22 -11.32 6.49
CA ASN A 58 5.48 -10.89 7.10
C ASN A 58 6.39 -10.22 6.06
N PRO A 59 6.07 -8.97 5.68
CA PRO A 59 6.79 -8.26 4.62
C PRO A 59 8.28 -8.05 4.94
N GLU A 60 8.68 -7.96 6.21
CA GLU A 60 10.07 -7.72 6.59
C GLU A 60 11.01 -8.83 6.12
N VAL A 61 10.55 -10.08 6.14
CA VAL A 61 11.35 -11.23 5.68
C VAL A 61 11.56 -11.14 4.16
N LEU A 62 10.50 -10.80 3.41
CA LEU A 62 10.59 -10.60 1.96
C LEU A 62 11.49 -9.40 1.62
N TYR A 63 11.32 -8.28 2.32
CA TYR A 63 12.18 -7.10 2.12
C TYR A 63 13.65 -7.38 2.38
N GLY A 64 13.98 -8.17 3.39
CA GLY A 64 15.36 -8.61 3.64
C GLY A 64 15.95 -9.37 2.46
N ALA A 65 15.16 -10.26 1.83
CA ALA A 65 15.57 -10.99 0.65
C ALA A 65 15.73 -10.08 -0.58
N ILE A 66 14.82 -9.11 -0.79
CA ILE A 66 14.89 -8.14 -1.89
C ILE A 66 16.08 -7.19 -1.67
N ALA A 67 16.27 -6.66 -0.46
CA ALA A 67 17.38 -5.76 -0.12
C ALA A 67 18.74 -6.35 -0.47
N ALA A 68 18.90 -7.66 -0.19
CA ALA A 68 20.14 -8.39 -0.49
C ALA A 68 20.38 -8.66 -1.99
N ARG A 69 19.38 -8.46 -2.83
CA ARG A 69 19.42 -8.76 -4.28
C ARG A 69 19.28 -7.52 -5.16
N THR A 70 19.04 -6.37 -4.55
CA THR A 70 18.86 -5.07 -5.21
C THR A 70 19.80 -4.03 -4.59
N SER A 71 20.05 -2.93 -5.31
CA SER A 71 21.01 -1.90 -4.85
C SER A 71 20.46 -0.47 -4.91
N ARG A 72 19.40 -0.23 -5.68
CA ARG A 72 18.82 1.10 -5.91
C ARG A 72 17.35 1.19 -5.54
N MET A 73 16.61 0.11 -5.76
CA MET A 73 15.16 0.03 -5.55
C MET A 73 14.83 0.30 -4.08
N ARG A 74 13.96 1.28 -3.83
CA ARG A 74 13.47 1.56 -2.48
C ARG A 74 12.46 0.49 -2.04
N LEU A 75 12.33 0.33 -0.75
CA LEU A 75 11.49 -0.70 -0.10
C LEU A 75 10.41 0.00 0.72
N GLY A 76 9.18 -0.01 0.23
CA GLY A 76 8.09 0.73 0.84
C GLY A 76 7.02 -0.18 1.46
N TYR A 77 6.66 0.10 2.69
CA TYR A 77 5.53 -0.59 3.34
C TYR A 77 4.21 -0.01 2.83
N GLY A 78 3.36 -0.84 2.27
CA GLY A 78 2.07 -0.42 1.74
C GLY A 78 0.87 -1.20 2.31
N VAL A 79 0.77 -1.39 3.64
CA VAL A 79 1.41 -0.69 4.75
C VAL A 79 1.89 -1.64 5.83
N ARG A 80 2.61 -1.14 6.84
CA ARG A 80 2.75 -1.82 8.12
C ARG A 80 1.54 -1.55 8.99
N LEU A 81 0.96 -2.60 9.55
CA LEU A 81 -0.16 -2.48 10.49
C LEU A 81 0.34 -2.05 11.87
N MET A 82 -0.12 -0.88 12.34
CA MET A 82 0.38 -0.27 13.57
C MET A 82 -0.43 -0.60 14.83
N PRO A 83 -1.75 -0.94 14.76
CA PRO A 83 -2.52 -1.22 15.98
C PRO A 83 -2.01 -2.46 16.72
N LYS A 84 -2.11 -2.41 18.04
CA LYS A 84 -1.96 -3.56 18.92
C LYS A 84 -3.17 -4.52 18.70
N PRO A 85 -3.02 -5.80 18.55
CA PRO A 85 -1.83 -6.63 18.77
C PRO A 85 -1.03 -7.01 17.51
N TYR A 86 -1.26 -6.38 16.33
CA TYR A 86 -0.47 -6.68 15.14
C TYR A 86 1.03 -6.47 15.41
N ASN A 87 1.39 -5.26 15.85
CA ASN A 87 2.77 -4.87 16.03
C ASN A 87 3.00 -4.02 17.29
N HIS A 88 4.16 -4.16 17.89
CA HIS A 88 4.62 -3.31 19.00
C HIS A 88 5.52 -2.20 18.45
N PRO A 89 5.37 -0.90 18.85
CA PRO A 89 6.17 0.22 18.32
C PRO A 89 7.68 -0.01 18.39
N VAL A 90 8.19 -0.55 19.49
CA VAL A 90 9.62 -0.87 19.64
C VAL A 90 10.04 -1.91 18.60
N ARG A 91 9.27 -3.00 18.42
CA ARG A 91 9.60 -4.04 17.43
C ARG A 91 9.55 -3.49 16.01
N THR A 92 8.60 -2.62 15.74
CA THR A 92 8.52 -1.92 14.45
C THR A 92 9.73 -1.03 14.24
N ALA A 93 10.11 -0.21 15.24
CA ALA A 93 11.29 0.65 15.15
C ALA A 93 12.58 -0.15 14.88
N GLU A 94 12.77 -1.26 15.60
CA GLU A 94 13.92 -2.14 15.43
C GLU A 94 13.96 -2.79 14.04
N SER A 95 12.86 -3.42 13.59
CA SER A 95 12.84 -4.13 12.31
C SER A 95 13.00 -3.21 11.11
N VAL A 96 12.36 -2.04 11.13
CA VAL A 96 12.50 -1.03 10.08
C VAL A 96 13.93 -0.46 10.05
N ALA A 97 14.53 -0.20 11.23
CA ALA A 97 15.91 0.28 11.30
C ALA A 97 16.92 -0.77 10.78
N VAL A 98 16.72 -2.06 11.11
CA VAL A 98 17.55 -3.15 10.57
C VAL A 98 17.45 -3.22 9.05
N LEU A 99 16.23 -3.16 8.50
CA LEU A 99 16.02 -3.15 7.05
C LEU A 99 16.67 -1.92 6.39
N ASP A 100 16.54 -0.75 7.02
CA ASP A 100 17.12 0.49 6.51
C ASP A 100 18.65 0.46 6.49
N LEU A 101 19.28 -0.13 7.50
CA LEU A 101 20.73 -0.39 7.53
C LEU A 101 21.17 -1.39 6.47
N LEU A 102 20.45 -2.51 6.32
CA LEU A 102 20.78 -3.55 5.33
C LEU A 102 20.56 -3.10 3.89
N SER A 103 19.72 -2.12 3.69
CA SER A 103 19.39 -1.57 2.37
C SER A 103 20.11 -0.25 2.05
N ASP A 104 21.05 0.19 2.88
CA ASP A 104 21.75 1.48 2.71
C ASP A 104 20.78 2.68 2.57
N GLY A 105 19.74 2.74 3.42
CA GLY A 105 18.83 3.87 3.48
C GLY A 105 17.73 3.88 2.42
N ARG A 106 17.28 2.71 1.96
CA ARG A 106 16.24 2.61 0.91
C ARG A 106 14.82 2.38 1.43
N VAL A 107 14.57 2.49 2.73
CA VAL A 107 13.23 2.24 3.29
C VAL A 107 12.32 3.46 3.16
N ASP A 108 11.06 3.22 2.77
CA ASP A 108 9.91 4.11 2.91
C ASP A 108 8.93 3.47 3.90
N PHE A 109 8.72 4.12 5.05
CA PHE A 109 7.92 3.56 6.14
C PHE A 109 6.45 3.94 6.00
N GLY A 110 5.68 3.14 5.28
CA GLY A 110 4.24 3.30 5.15
C GLY A 110 3.47 2.62 6.29
N THR A 111 2.48 3.30 6.83
CA THR A 111 1.74 2.91 8.03
C THR A 111 0.24 2.89 7.84
N GLY A 112 -0.47 1.97 8.51
CA GLY A 112 -1.91 1.84 8.41
C GLY A 112 -2.53 1.16 9.63
N ARG A 113 -3.87 0.88 9.54
CA ARG A 113 -4.69 0.45 10.67
C ARG A 113 -5.40 -0.89 10.49
N SER A 114 -5.30 -1.53 9.33
CA SER A 114 -6.23 -2.52 8.80
C SER A 114 -7.61 -1.94 8.38
N ALA A 115 -8.22 -2.57 7.40
CA ALA A 115 -9.49 -2.16 6.82
C ALA A 115 -10.45 -3.34 6.63
N THR A 116 -10.13 -4.52 7.15
CA THR A 116 -10.93 -5.73 6.94
C THR A 116 -11.43 -6.32 8.25
N ARG A 117 -12.68 -6.84 8.24
CA ARG A 117 -13.26 -7.53 9.40
C ARG A 117 -12.41 -8.70 9.85
N ILE A 118 -11.98 -9.53 8.90
CA ILE A 118 -11.30 -10.80 9.21
C ILE A 118 -9.97 -10.57 9.94
N GLU A 119 -9.25 -9.51 9.62
CA GLU A 119 -8.02 -9.15 10.32
C GLU A 119 -8.28 -8.56 11.70
N LEU A 120 -9.21 -7.59 11.79
CA LEU A 120 -9.56 -6.94 13.05
C LEU A 120 -10.11 -7.97 14.06
N GLU A 121 -11.05 -8.83 13.62
CA GLU A 121 -11.65 -9.86 14.45
C GLU A 121 -10.62 -10.95 14.81
N GLY A 122 -9.82 -11.39 13.84
CA GLY A 122 -8.82 -12.45 14.01
C GLY A 122 -7.73 -12.09 15.04
N PHE A 123 -7.36 -10.84 15.15
CA PHE A 123 -6.42 -10.33 16.17
C PHE A 123 -7.10 -9.70 17.39
N GLY A 124 -8.42 -9.67 17.45
CA GLY A 124 -9.16 -9.07 18.55
C GLY A 124 -8.97 -7.56 18.68
N VAL A 125 -8.81 -6.86 17.55
CA VAL A 125 -8.60 -5.41 17.50
C VAL A 125 -9.95 -4.69 17.54
N ASP A 126 -10.11 -3.75 18.48
CA ASP A 126 -11.28 -2.87 18.50
C ASP A 126 -11.14 -1.81 17.38
N PRO A 127 -12.07 -1.77 16.40
CA PRO A 127 -12.05 -0.78 15.33
C PRO A 127 -12.02 0.67 15.83
N HIS A 128 -12.70 0.98 16.95
CA HIS A 128 -12.76 2.33 17.49
C HIS A 128 -11.43 2.84 18.01
N GLU A 129 -10.54 1.96 18.44
CA GLU A 129 -9.24 2.33 18.99
C GLU A 129 -8.12 2.38 17.92
N THR A 130 -8.37 1.86 16.71
CA THR A 130 -7.32 1.70 15.69
C THR A 130 -6.64 3.00 15.27
N ARG A 131 -7.38 4.12 15.20
CA ARG A 131 -6.84 5.44 14.82
C ARG A 131 -5.93 5.99 15.91
N ASP A 132 -6.34 5.89 17.17
CA ASP A 132 -5.53 6.33 18.31
C ASP A 132 -4.26 5.48 18.42
N MET A 133 -4.40 4.15 18.32
CA MET A 133 -3.27 3.23 18.32
C MET A 133 -2.29 3.53 17.17
N TRP A 134 -2.79 3.73 15.95
CA TRP A 134 -1.94 4.06 14.80
C TRP A 134 -1.11 5.33 15.04
N ARG A 135 -1.75 6.39 15.54
CA ARG A 135 -1.07 7.66 15.82
C ARG A 135 -0.05 7.52 16.94
N GLU A 136 -0.45 6.97 18.10
CA GLU A 136 0.43 6.77 19.24
C GLU A 136 1.64 5.89 18.86
N ALA A 137 1.43 4.84 18.09
CA ALA A 137 2.50 3.97 17.64
C ALA A 137 3.52 4.70 16.75
N ILE A 138 3.10 5.58 15.84
CA ILE A 138 4.03 6.37 15.02
C ILE A 138 4.87 7.31 15.91
N GLU A 139 4.26 8.01 16.86
CA GLU A 139 4.97 8.89 17.79
C GLU A 139 6.07 8.11 18.52
N HIS A 140 5.75 6.93 19.05
CA HIS A 140 6.71 6.07 19.75
C HIS A 140 7.81 5.51 18.84
N VAL A 141 7.48 5.14 17.61
CA VAL A 141 8.48 4.70 16.62
C VAL A 141 9.46 5.82 16.30
N VAL A 142 8.99 7.05 16.08
CA VAL A 142 9.84 8.22 15.85
C VAL A 142 10.75 8.49 17.04
N ASP A 143 10.22 8.43 18.26
CA ASP A 143 11.02 8.60 19.49
C ASP A 143 12.09 7.51 19.63
N CYS A 144 11.76 6.26 19.31
CA CYS A 144 12.72 5.16 19.28
C CYS A 144 13.87 5.42 18.30
N TRP A 145 13.59 6.02 17.14
CA TRP A 145 14.61 6.29 16.13
C TRP A 145 15.49 7.50 16.45
N THR A 146 14.90 8.56 17.01
CA THR A 146 15.55 9.88 17.07
C THR A 146 16.18 10.20 18.42
N ASN A 147 15.74 9.58 19.51
CA ASN A 147 16.28 9.81 20.84
C ASN A 147 17.32 8.75 21.22
N GLU A 148 18.38 9.10 21.93
CA GLU A 148 19.38 8.15 22.44
C GLU A 148 18.74 7.16 23.41
N ARG A 149 17.91 7.68 24.31
CA ARG A 149 17.09 6.91 25.25
C ARG A 149 15.65 7.38 25.09
N THR A 150 14.71 6.47 25.24
CA THR A 150 13.29 6.78 25.17
C THR A 150 12.51 6.09 26.27
N SER A 151 11.49 6.76 26.75
CA SER A 151 10.45 6.20 27.60
C SER A 151 9.11 6.77 27.19
N PHE A 152 8.06 6.00 27.31
CA PHE A 152 6.71 6.50 27.06
C PHE A 152 5.69 5.85 27.98
N GLN A 153 4.64 6.60 28.28
CA GLN A 153 3.49 6.16 29.04
C GLN A 153 2.26 6.68 28.28
N GLY A 154 1.83 5.91 27.27
CA GLY A 154 0.69 6.24 26.44
C GLY A 154 -0.60 5.55 26.90
N LYS A 155 -1.66 5.72 26.11
CA LYS A 155 -2.95 5.04 26.31
C LYS A 155 -2.83 3.53 26.02
N HIS A 156 -2.07 3.17 24.98
CA HIS A 156 -1.99 1.80 24.48
C HIS A 156 -0.68 1.10 24.77
N TRP A 157 0.43 1.84 24.84
CA TRP A 157 1.76 1.30 25.13
C TRP A 157 2.48 2.05 26.22
N SER A 158 3.35 1.32 26.92
CA SER A 158 4.30 1.91 27.86
C SER A 158 5.67 1.28 27.70
N LEU A 159 6.71 2.09 27.87
CA LEU A 159 8.09 1.66 27.86
C LEU A 159 8.84 2.40 28.99
N PRO A 160 9.44 1.68 29.96
CA PRO A 160 10.37 2.32 30.88
C PRO A 160 11.61 2.79 30.11
N ASP A 161 12.37 3.74 30.69
CA ASP A 161 13.55 4.31 30.04
C ASP A 161 14.49 3.23 29.49
N ARG A 162 14.67 3.22 28.15
CA ARG A 162 15.48 2.25 27.41
C ARG A 162 16.24 2.91 26.28
N ARG A 163 17.37 2.28 25.91
CA ARG A 163 18.06 2.56 24.65
C ARG A 163 17.56 1.55 23.61
N VAL A 164 16.76 2.02 22.63
CA VAL A 164 16.27 1.18 21.54
C VAL A 164 17.31 1.18 20.41
N GLN A 165 17.71 0.01 19.96
CA GLN A 165 18.75 -0.21 18.95
C GLN A 165 18.33 -1.31 17.96
N PRO A 166 18.79 -1.22 16.66
CA PRO A 166 19.64 -0.16 16.11
C PRO A 166 18.85 1.11 15.77
N LYS A 167 19.58 2.17 15.37
CA LYS A 167 18.98 3.35 14.74
C LYS A 167 18.97 3.19 13.22
N PRO A 168 18.03 3.81 12.50
CA PRO A 168 18.01 3.75 11.05
C PRO A 168 19.23 4.41 10.40
N PHE A 169 19.56 4.00 9.18
CA PHE A 169 20.60 4.61 8.36
C PHE A 169 20.21 6.02 7.92
N GLN A 170 18.95 6.20 7.49
CA GLN A 170 18.41 7.50 7.10
C GLN A 170 18.25 8.41 8.31
N GLN A 171 18.68 9.67 8.18
CA GLN A 171 18.63 10.67 9.24
C GLN A 171 17.69 11.81 8.87
N PRO A 172 16.82 12.28 9.77
CA PRO A 172 16.64 11.82 11.17
C PRO A 172 15.90 10.47 11.27
N HIS A 173 15.22 10.02 10.24
CA HIS A 173 14.53 8.73 10.14
C HIS A 173 14.06 8.50 8.67
N PRO A 174 13.66 7.27 8.28
CA PRO A 174 13.04 7.00 6.99
C PRO A 174 11.78 7.86 6.75
N PRO A 175 11.47 8.23 5.50
CA PRO A 175 10.21 8.91 5.17
C PRO A 175 9.01 8.10 5.67
N ILE A 176 8.09 8.76 6.39
CA ILE A 176 6.89 8.13 6.93
C ILE A 176 5.70 8.46 6.03
N TRP A 177 4.85 7.46 5.76
CA TRP A 177 3.66 7.58 4.95
C TRP A 177 2.44 7.09 5.71
N GLY A 178 1.27 7.70 5.45
CA GLY A 178 -0.01 7.28 6.00
C GLY A 178 -0.96 6.82 4.91
N ALA A 179 -1.58 5.65 5.09
CA ALA A 179 -2.56 5.13 4.15
C ALA A 179 -3.98 5.53 4.51
N THR A 180 -4.76 5.89 3.50
CA THR A 180 -6.16 6.26 3.65
C THR A 180 -6.96 6.12 2.37
N THR A 181 -8.29 5.99 2.52
CA THR A 181 -9.27 5.99 1.41
C THR A 181 -10.25 7.16 1.49
N SER A 182 -10.58 7.64 2.71
CA SER A 182 -11.56 8.70 2.94
C SER A 182 -10.97 10.11 2.84
N ASP A 183 -11.77 11.10 2.49
CA ASP A 183 -11.36 12.50 2.41
C ASP A 183 -10.82 13.03 3.75
N ASP A 184 -11.51 12.66 4.85
CA ASP A 184 -11.09 12.97 6.22
C ASP A 184 -9.68 12.41 6.54
N GLY A 185 -9.43 11.18 6.06
CA GLY A 185 -8.11 10.55 6.20
C GLY A 185 -7.02 11.27 5.39
N HIS A 186 -7.33 11.74 4.17
CA HIS A 186 -6.39 12.53 3.36
C HIS A 186 -6.03 13.85 4.05
N GLN A 187 -7.01 14.52 4.64
CA GLN A 187 -6.78 15.70 5.45
C GLN A 187 -5.91 15.39 6.66
N GLN A 188 -6.19 14.33 7.41
CA GLN A 188 -5.46 13.94 8.60
C GLN A 188 -3.99 13.58 8.29
N VAL A 189 -3.75 12.81 7.23
CA VAL A 189 -2.38 12.45 6.81
C VAL A 189 -1.57 13.71 6.51
N GLY A 190 -2.17 14.69 5.80
CA GLY A 190 -1.52 15.97 5.54
C GLY A 190 -1.24 16.77 6.82
N GLN A 191 -2.21 16.89 7.73
CA GLN A 191 -2.04 17.57 9.02
C GLN A 191 -0.93 16.99 9.88
N LEU A 192 -0.69 15.67 9.78
CA LEU A 192 0.40 14.99 10.47
C LEU A 192 1.77 15.12 9.77
N GLY A 193 1.82 15.74 8.58
CA GLY A 193 3.05 15.90 7.81
C GLY A 193 3.60 14.60 7.24
N LEU A 194 2.76 13.59 7.07
CA LEU A 194 3.09 12.30 6.48
C LEU A 194 2.96 12.33 4.96
N GLY A 195 3.73 11.50 4.25
CA GLY A 195 3.47 11.19 2.86
C GLY A 195 2.12 10.49 2.70
N LEU A 196 1.43 10.73 1.61
CA LEU A 196 0.13 10.14 1.33
C LEU A 196 0.27 8.82 0.60
N CYS A 197 -0.36 7.75 1.11
CA CYS A 197 -0.71 6.57 0.35
C CYS A 197 -2.24 6.58 0.14
N SER A 198 -2.69 7.06 -1.03
CA SER A 198 -4.11 7.09 -1.39
C SER A 198 -4.52 5.73 -1.96
N PHE A 199 -5.21 4.93 -1.14
CA PHE A 199 -5.70 3.63 -1.58
C PHE A 199 -7.16 3.74 -2.10
N ALA A 200 -7.27 4.04 -3.39
CA ALA A 200 -8.55 4.18 -4.08
C ALA A 200 -8.59 3.23 -5.28
N VAL A 201 -9.19 2.05 -5.11
CA VAL A 201 -9.31 1.03 -6.17
C VAL A 201 -10.48 1.36 -7.09
N GLY A 202 -10.26 1.24 -8.40
CA GLY A 202 -11.33 1.45 -9.39
C GLY A 202 -11.78 2.92 -9.49
N VAL A 203 -10.96 3.85 -9.04
CA VAL A 203 -11.23 5.29 -9.04
C VAL A 203 -10.42 5.98 -10.14
N SER A 204 -11.07 6.85 -10.90
CA SER A 204 -10.42 7.58 -12.00
C SER A 204 -9.31 8.51 -11.49
N PRO A 205 -8.30 8.83 -12.32
CA PRO A 205 -7.26 9.80 -11.95
C PRO A 205 -7.82 11.17 -11.56
N GLU A 206 -8.94 11.59 -12.13
CA GLU A 206 -9.61 12.87 -11.83
C GLU A 206 -10.19 12.87 -10.40
N GLU A 207 -10.74 11.74 -9.95
CA GLU A 207 -11.19 11.59 -8.56
C GLU A 207 -10.00 11.46 -7.59
N VAL A 208 -8.94 10.76 -7.98
CA VAL A 208 -7.67 10.71 -7.23
C VAL A 208 -7.11 12.12 -7.04
N LYS A 209 -7.19 12.98 -8.07
CA LYS A 209 -6.77 14.39 -7.97
C LYS A 209 -7.50 15.14 -6.87
N LYS A 210 -8.82 14.99 -6.75
CA LYS A 210 -9.59 15.66 -5.70
C LYS A 210 -9.07 15.30 -4.30
N LYS A 211 -8.77 14.04 -4.08
CA LYS A 211 -8.22 13.51 -2.82
C LYS A 211 -6.79 14.04 -2.57
N ILE A 212 -5.95 14.05 -3.59
CA ILE A 212 -4.60 14.63 -3.50
C ILE A 212 -4.66 16.13 -3.20
N ASP A 213 -5.59 16.87 -3.80
CA ASP A 213 -5.77 18.30 -3.53
C ASP A 213 -6.17 18.58 -2.07
N ILE A 214 -7.00 17.70 -1.44
CA ILE A 214 -7.30 17.77 0.00
C ILE A 214 -6.01 17.58 0.82
N TYR A 215 -5.24 16.56 0.51
CA TYR A 215 -3.97 16.28 1.17
C TYR A 215 -2.97 17.43 1.04
N ARG A 216 -2.75 17.96 -0.19
CA ARG A 216 -1.79 19.04 -0.45
C ARG A 216 -2.12 20.28 0.36
N ARG A 217 -3.39 20.72 0.36
CA ARG A 217 -3.82 21.85 1.20
C ARG A 217 -3.56 21.64 2.68
N SER A 218 -3.69 20.39 3.15
CA SER A 218 -3.52 20.06 4.57
C SER A 218 -2.06 19.97 4.97
N VAL A 219 -1.20 19.38 4.14
CA VAL A 219 0.24 19.24 4.42
C VAL A 219 0.97 20.59 4.36
N GLU A 220 0.55 21.51 3.50
CA GLU A 220 1.07 22.88 3.45
C GLU A 220 0.83 23.66 4.76
N GLN A 221 -0.22 23.31 5.48
CA GLN A 221 -0.57 23.90 6.78
C GLN A 221 0.06 23.19 7.98
N CYS A 222 0.79 22.10 7.75
CA CYS A 222 1.39 21.32 8.81
C CYS A 222 2.58 22.05 9.45
N THR A 223 2.40 22.53 10.67
CA THR A 223 3.46 23.20 11.47
C THR A 223 4.12 22.30 12.49
N LYS A 224 3.53 21.15 12.80
CA LYS A 224 4.03 20.17 13.78
C LYS A 224 3.86 18.77 13.20
N PRO A 225 4.77 18.34 12.32
CA PRO A 225 4.72 16.98 11.80
C PRO A 225 4.92 15.96 12.93
N ILE A 226 4.28 14.80 12.80
CA ILE A 226 4.44 13.69 13.75
C ILE A 226 5.87 13.11 13.68
N GLY A 227 6.52 13.17 12.53
CA GLY A 227 7.95 12.91 12.34
C GLY A 227 8.81 14.14 12.61
N LYS A 228 10.08 14.07 12.23
CA LYS A 228 11.03 15.20 12.38
C LYS A 228 11.10 16.08 11.13
N PHE A 229 10.39 15.74 10.08
CA PHE A 229 10.23 16.54 8.86
C PHE A 229 8.89 16.22 8.19
N VAL A 230 8.44 17.10 7.31
CA VAL A 230 7.23 16.91 6.49
C VAL A 230 7.60 16.11 5.24
N ASN A 231 6.91 14.98 5.02
CA ASN A 231 7.01 14.22 3.78
C ASN A 231 5.86 14.64 2.85
N ASN A 232 6.08 15.66 2.02
CA ASN A 232 5.05 16.15 1.10
C ASN A 232 5.08 15.39 -0.24
N ARG A 233 4.87 14.06 -0.19
CA ARG A 233 4.74 13.23 -1.40
C ARG A 233 3.42 12.49 -1.40
N ALA A 234 2.85 12.28 -2.58
CA ALA A 234 1.60 11.55 -2.78
C ALA A 234 1.82 10.31 -3.64
N ALA A 235 1.48 9.16 -3.08
CA ALA A 235 1.42 7.89 -3.79
C ALA A 235 -0.04 7.46 -3.94
N THR A 236 -0.36 6.80 -5.06
CA THR A 236 -1.59 6.04 -5.24
C THR A 236 -1.27 4.73 -5.94
N PHE A 237 -2.12 3.70 -5.77
CA PHE A 237 -1.93 2.49 -6.53
C PHE A 237 -2.97 2.34 -7.64
N THR A 238 -2.60 1.58 -8.67
CA THR A 238 -3.47 1.18 -9.75
C THR A 238 -3.06 -0.21 -10.26
N MET A 239 -4.00 -0.96 -10.77
CA MET A 239 -3.69 -2.20 -11.47
C MET A 239 -3.01 -1.89 -12.81
N ALA A 240 -1.92 -2.61 -13.14
CA ALA A 240 -1.11 -2.29 -14.31
C ALA A 240 -0.71 -3.54 -15.10
N VAL A 241 -1.06 -3.58 -16.39
CA VAL A 241 -0.59 -4.59 -17.35
C VAL A 241 -0.25 -3.93 -18.68
N CYS A 242 1.02 -4.05 -19.08
CA CYS A 242 1.52 -3.65 -20.38
C CYS A 242 1.80 -4.89 -21.23
N ALA A 243 1.30 -4.94 -22.45
CA ALA A 243 1.50 -6.06 -23.38
C ALA A 243 1.79 -5.56 -24.80
N PRO A 244 2.32 -6.42 -25.70
CA PRO A 244 2.62 -6.02 -27.08
C PRO A 244 1.38 -5.55 -27.87
N THR A 245 0.21 -6.09 -27.54
CA THR A 245 -1.06 -5.70 -28.16
C THR A 245 -2.14 -5.44 -27.11
N GLU A 246 -3.10 -4.59 -27.43
CA GLU A 246 -4.26 -4.34 -26.57
C GLU A 246 -5.07 -5.62 -26.30
N ALA A 247 -5.21 -6.49 -27.28
CA ALA A 247 -5.93 -7.75 -27.14
C ALA A 247 -5.27 -8.66 -26.10
N GLU A 248 -3.94 -8.81 -26.13
CA GLU A 248 -3.18 -9.57 -25.12
C GLU A 248 -3.29 -8.94 -23.74
N ALA A 249 -3.18 -7.61 -23.62
CA ALA A 249 -3.33 -6.90 -22.36
C ALA A 249 -4.72 -7.17 -21.74
N ARG A 250 -5.79 -7.02 -22.52
CA ARG A 250 -7.17 -7.27 -22.06
C ARG A 250 -7.40 -8.74 -21.69
N GLN A 251 -6.86 -9.68 -22.45
CA GLN A 251 -6.95 -11.11 -22.15
C GLN A 251 -6.24 -11.44 -20.83
N THR A 252 -5.05 -10.91 -20.63
CA THR A 252 -4.24 -11.12 -19.41
C THR A 252 -4.90 -10.53 -18.16
N ALA A 253 -5.47 -9.35 -18.29
CA ALA A 253 -5.96 -8.58 -17.14
C ALA A 253 -7.39 -8.94 -16.71
N ARG A 254 -8.28 -9.35 -17.62
CA ARG A 254 -9.73 -9.38 -17.41
C ARG A 254 -10.16 -10.02 -16.10
N GLU A 255 -9.84 -11.29 -15.89
CA GLU A 255 -10.26 -12.00 -14.66
C GLU A 255 -9.72 -11.30 -13.41
N SER A 256 -8.45 -10.91 -13.41
CA SER A 256 -7.76 -10.36 -12.26
C SER A 256 -8.22 -8.93 -11.92
N PHE A 257 -8.42 -8.09 -12.94
CA PHE A 257 -8.82 -6.68 -12.74
C PHE A 257 -10.29 -6.56 -12.33
N GLU A 258 -11.14 -7.49 -12.74
CA GLU A 258 -12.53 -7.53 -12.30
C GLU A 258 -12.69 -8.16 -10.91
N TRP A 259 -11.85 -9.14 -10.56
CA TRP A 259 -11.89 -9.85 -9.29
C TRP A 259 -11.39 -8.99 -8.13
N TYR A 260 -10.22 -8.37 -8.27
CA TYR A 260 -9.52 -7.68 -7.18
C TYR A 260 -10.33 -6.57 -6.52
N PRO A 261 -10.87 -5.57 -7.25
CA PRO A 261 -11.62 -4.49 -6.64
C PRO A 261 -12.92 -4.97 -5.99
N LYS A 262 -13.59 -5.97 -6.57
CA LYS A 262 -14.83 -6.55 -6.02
C LYS A 262 -14.59 -7.26 -4.70
N VAL A 263 -13.52 -8.05 -4.61
CA VAL A 263 -13.17 -8.75 -3.36
C VAL A 263 -12.71 -7.76 -2.30
N GLY A 264 -11.86 -6.82 -2.65
CA GLY A 264 -11.40 -5.78 -1.71
C GLY A 264 -12.56 -4.95 -1.14
N ALA A 265 -13.51 -4.53 -1.97
CA ALA A 265 -14.69 -3.80 -1.54
C ALA A 265 -15.56 -4.62 -0.57
N ARG A 266 -15.79 -5.91 -0.86
CA ARG A 266 -16.56 -6.81 0.04
C ARG A 266 -15.87 -7.01 1.38
N GLN A 267 -14.54 -7.15 1.40
CA GLN A 267 -13.78 -7.29 2.65
C GLN A 267 -13.90 -6.04 3.53
N ILE A 268 -13.90 -4.85 2.92
CA ILE A 268 -14.12 -3.58 3.62
C ILE A 268 -15.58 -3.45 4.08
N ALA A 269 -16.56 -3.77 3.23
CA ALA A 269 -17.98 -3.75 3.55
C ALA A 269 -18.33 -4.63 4.77
N ALA A 270 -17.67 -5.78 4.90
CA ALA A 270 -17.85 -6.68 6.03
C ALA A 270 -17.55 -6.05 7.41
N VAL A 271 -16.79 -4.96 7.47
CA VAL A 271 -16.59 -4.19 8.71
C VAL A 271 -17.90 -3.52 9.13
N ALA A 272 -18.66 -2.96 8.18
CA ALA A 272 -19.95 -2.32 8.48
C ALA A 272 -20.98 -3.34 8.99
N GLU A 273 -21.04 -4.51 8.38
CA GLU A 273 -21.89 -5.61 8.82
C GLU A 273 -21.54 -6.05 10.26
N TRP A 274 -20.25 -6.25 10.52
CA TRP A 274 -19.75 -6.67 11.82
C TRP A 274 -20.05 -5.67 12.93
N MET A 275 -19.93 -4.36 12.65
CA MET A 275 -20.27 -3.30 13.61
C MET A 275 -21.78 -3.27 13.90
N GLU A 276 -22.61 -3.45 12.87
CA GLU A 276 -24.08 -3.54 13.03
C GLU A 276 -24.49 -4.76 13.88
N GLU A 277 -23.91 -5.95 13.61
CA GLU A 277 -24.13 -7.18 14.41
C GLU A 277 -23.85 -6.93 15.91
N ARG A 278 -22.93 -6.03 16.23
CA ARG A 278 -22.52 -5.67 17.59
C ARG A 278 -23.25 -4.48 18.17
N ASN A 279 -24.19 -3.88 17.45
CA ASN A 279 -24.86 -2.60 17.78
C ASN A 279 -23.85 -1.48 18.09
N GLN A 280 -22.79 -1.37 17.29
CA GLN A 280 -21.72 -0.38 17.41
C GLN A 280 -21.74 0.59 16.24
N GLU A 281 -21.41 1.85 16.51
CA GLU A 281 -21.25 2.86 15.46
C GLU A 281 -19.99 2.60 14.65
N LEU A 282 -19.98 2.97 13.37
CA LEU A 282 -18.81 2.78 12.48
C LEU A 282 -17.60 3.65 12.86
N GLY A 283 -17.84 4.78 13.52
CA GLY A 283 -16.76 5.68 13.93
C GLY A 283 -15.80 6.00 12.77
N ASN A 284 -14.55 5.59 12.91
CA ASN A 284 -13.51 5.81 11.93
C ASN A 284 -13.59 4.94 10.64
N TYR A 285 -14.59 4.06 10.56
CA TYR A 285 -14.83 3.16 9.43
C TYR A 285 -16.08 3.54 8.63
N GLY A 286 -16.51 4.81 8.66
CA GLY A 286 -17.67 5.30 7.90
C GLY A 286 -17.63 4.91 6.42
N TYR A 287 -16.46 4.90 5.80
CA TYR A 287 -16.26 4.45 4.42
C TYR A 287 -16.64 2.97 4.17
N ALA A 288 -16.71 2.14 5.21
CA ALA A 288 -17.19 0.76 5.08
C ALA A 288 -18.70 0.69 4.79
N ALA A 289 -19.47 1.69 5.25
CA ALA A 289 -20.89 1.80 4.90
C ALA A 289 -21.07 2.14 3.42
N ASP A 290 -20.23 3.02 2.87
CA ASP A 290 -20.26 3.35 1.44
C ASP A 290 -19.92 2.12 0.59
N MET A 291 -18.91 1.35 0.98
CA MET A 291 -18.54 0.09 0.33
C MET A 291 -19.65 -0.97 0.44
N ARG A 292 -20.33 -1.04 1.58
CA ARG A 292 -21.47 -1.93 1.75
C ARG A 292 -22.64 -1.54 0.84
N ALA A 293 -22.99 -0.26 0.76
CA ALA A 293 -24.04 0.23 -0.12
C ALA A 293 -23.76 -0.14 -1.58
N VAL A 294 -22.51 0.08 -2.04
CA VAL A 294 -22.06 -0.30 -3.39
C VAL A 294 -22.08 -1.82 -3.60
N SER A 295 -21.82 -2.61 -2.55
CA SER A 295 -21.87 -4.07 -2.61
C SER A 295 -23.32 -4.59 -2.70
N ASP A 296 -24.24 -4.00 -1.91
CA ASP A 296 -25.62 -4.45 -1.78
C ASP A 296 -26.50 -4.05 -2.98
N ASP A 297 -26.24 -2.90 -3.59
CA ASP A 297 -27.00 -2.40 -4.76
C ASP A 297 -26.56 -2.98 -6.10
N GLY A 298 -25.54 -3.85 -6.11
CA GLY A 298 -24.99 -4.47 -7.30
C GLY A 298 -24.03 -3.58 -8.12
N SER A 299 -23.71 -2.38 -7.63
CA SER A 299 -22.76 -1.46 -8.32
C SER A 299 -21.36 -2.06 -8.48
N LEU A 300 -20.97 -3.01 -7.63
CA LEU A 300 -19.72 -3.74 -7.82
C LEU A 300 -19.65 -4.52 -9.13
N ASP A 301 -20.80 -4.95 -9.65
CA ASP A 301 -20.83 -5.67 -10.95
C ASP A 301 -20.56 -4.74 -12.13
N LEU A 302 -20.69 -3.43 -11.94
CA LEU A 302 -20.31 -2.42 -12.93
C LEU A 302 -18.78 -2.22 -13.01
N LEU A 303 -18.01 -2.73 -12.05
CA LEU A 303 -16.54 -2.74 -12.10
C LEU A 303 -16.05 -3.80 -13.11
N SER A 304 -16.40 -3.61 -14.36
CA SER A 304 -15.92 -4.40 -15.49
C SER A 304 -14.56 -3.89 -15.97
N LEU A 305 -13.84 -4.70 -16.75
CA LEU A 305 -12.60 -4.27 -17.37
C LEU A 305 -12.83 -3.04 -18.26
N GLU A 306 -13.94 -2.99 -18.97
CA GLU A 306 -14.33 -1.87 -19.84
C GLU A 306 -14.48 -0.58 -19.04
N TYR A 307 -15.18 -0.62 -17.90
CA TYR A 307 -15.31 0.53 -17.03
C TYR A 307 -13.95 1.01 -16.50
N LEU A 308 -13.08 0.09 -16.05
CA LEU A 308 -11.76 0.45 -15.53
C LEU A 308 -10.87 1.12 -16.58
N VAL A 309 -10.96 0.65 -17.84
CA VAL A 309 -10.22 1.24 -18.96
C VAL A 309 -10.79 2.61 -19.35
N ASP A 310 -12.11 2.70 -19.54
CA ASP A 310 -12.78 3.91 -20.01
C ASP A 310 -12.66 5.06 -19.01
N SER A 311 -12.77 4.75 -17.71
CA SER A 311 -12.55 5.72 -16.63
C SER A 311 -11.07 6.05 -16.40
N GLY A 312 -10.13 5.23 -16.92
CA GLY A 312 -8.69 5.33 -16.65
C GLY A 312 -8.28 4.90 -15.25
N ALA A 313 -9.14 4.14 -14.56
CA ALA A 313 -8.87 3.61 -13.23
C ALA A 313 -7.86 2.44 -13.22
N CYS A 314 -7.27 2.12 -14.36
CA CYS A 314 -6.18 1.17 -14.50
C CYS A 314 -5.18 1.61 -15.59
N VAL A 315 -3.98 1.05 -15.55
CA VAL A 315 -2.95 1.18 -16.60
C VAL A 315 -2.95 -0.11 -17.40
N LEU A 316 -3.59 -0.10 -18.59
CA LEU A 316 -3.79 -1.31 -19.39
C LEU A 316 -3.63 -1.04 -20.86
N GLY A 317 -2.86 -1.88 -21.55
CA GLY A 317 -2.77 -1.84 -23.01
C GLY A 317 -1.37 -2.01 -23.55
N THR A 318 -1.16 -1.45 -24.74
CA THR A 318 0.16 -1.31 -25.36
C THR A 318 1.00 -0.28 -24.58
N PRO A 319 2.34 -0.22 -24.80
CA PRO A 319 3.17 0.81 -24.19
C PRO A 319 2.62 2.23 -24.35
N ASP A 320 2.15 2.61 -25.54
CA ASP A 320 1.61 3.96 -25.78
C ASP A 320 0.34 4.22 -24.97
N GLN A 321 -0.57 3.25 -24.90
CA GLN A 321 -1.78 3.34 -24.09
C GLN A 321 -1.45 3.44 -22.60
N CYS A 322 -0.43 2.69 -22.13
CA CYS A 322 0.05 2.78 -20.77
C CYS A 322 0.67 4.15 -20.44
N VAL A 323 1.43 4.74 -21.39
CA VAL A 323 1.96 6.10 -21.25
C VAL A 323 0.82 7.11 -21.10
N ASP A 324 -0.21 7.03 -21.95
CA ASP A 324 -1.34 7.97 -21.90
C ASP A 324 -2.14 7.83 -20.57
N ALA A 325 -2.38 6.60 -20.10
CA ALA A 325 -2.98 6.37 -18.80
C ALA A 325 -2.13 6.96 -17.67
N CYS A 326 -0.82 6.72 -17.66
CA CYS A 326 0.09 7.23 -16.64
C CYS A 326 0.18 8.76 -16.62
N LYS A 327 0.09 9.43 -17.77
CA LYS A 327 0.03 10.91 -17.84
C LYS A 327 -1.18 11.49 -17.10
N ARG A 328 -2.32 10.78 -17.09
CA ARG A 328 -3.49 11.20 -16.31
C ARG A 328 -3.21 11.17 -14.80
N TYR A 329 -2.51 10.15 -14.31
CA TYR A 329 -2.07 10.09 -12.90
C TYR A 329 -1.04 11.18 -12.57
N GLU A 330 -0.10 11.45 -13.46
CA GLU A 330 0.84 12.56 -13.30
C GLU A 330 0.12 13.91 -13.23
N ALA A 331 -0.85 14.16 -14.13
CA ALA A 331 -1.69 15.36 -14.13
C ALA A 331 -2.58 15.47 -12.87
N ALA A 332 -2.90 14.33 -12.23
CA ALA A 332 -3.58 14.29 -10.94
C ALA A 332 -2.68 14.67 -9.76
N GLY A 333 -1.37 14.86 -9.96
CA GLY A 333 -0.42 15.24 -8.92
C GLY A 333 0.19 14.07 -8.14
N VAL A 334 0.16 12.88 -8.73
CA VAL A 334 0.80 11.68 -8.17
C VAL A 334 2.32 11.79 -8.33
N ASP A 335 3.06 11.65 -7.22
CA ASP A 335 4.53 11.61 -7.24
C ASP A 335 5.06 10.18 -7.43
N LEU A 336 4.35 9.18 -6.89
CA LEU A 336 4.72 7.76 -6.95
C LEU A 336 3.49 6.92 -7.32
N LEU A 337 3.51 6.32 -8.50
CA LEU A 337 2.47 5.40 -8.95
C LEU A 337 2.86 3.96 -8.57
N LEU A 338 2.06 3.36 -7.69
CA LEU A 338 2.24 1.97 -7.26
C LEU A 338 1.50 1.06 -8.25
N CYS A 339 2.24 0.34 -9.07
CA CYS A 339 1.70 -0.55 -10.11
C CYS A 339 1.46 -1.94 -9.52
N LEU A 340 0.20 -2.29 -9.27
CA LEU A 340 -0.21 -3.64 -8.88
C LEU A 340 -0.22 -4.53 -10.13
N VAL A 341 0.90 -5.21 -10.37
CA VAL A 341 1.17 -5.96 -11.59
C VAL A 341 0.60 -7.38 -11.58
N ASN A 342 0.24 -7.90 -10.41
CA ASN A 342 -0.46 -9.17 -10.24
C ASN A 342 -1.52 -9.07 -9.14
N PRO A 343 -2.74 -8.58 -9.46
CA PRO A 343 -3.83 -8.53 -8.47
C PRO A 343 -4.46 -9.88 -8.14
N TYR A 344 -4.28 -10.92 -8.99
CA TYR A 344 -4.86 -12.26 -8.74
C TYR A 344 -4.18 -13.39 -9.53
N LYS A 345 -4.57 -13.65 -10.79
CA LYS A 345 -4.18 -14.83 -11.58
C LYS A 345 -3.26 -14.52 -12.77
N ILE A 346 -2.61 -13.39 -12.79
CA ILE A 346 -1.68 -13.08 -13.87
C ILE A 346 -0.44 -13.95 -13.74
N GLY A 347 -0.12 -14.69 -14.80
CA GLY A 347 1.00 -15.61 -14.81
C GLY A 347 2.35 -14.91 -14.69
N HIS A 348 3.35 -15.62 -14.15
CA HIS A 348 4.70 -15.07 -13.93
C HIS A 348 5.30 -14.47 -15.20
N ASP A 349 5.24 -15.19 -16.33
CA ASP A 349 5.82 -14.73 -17.60
C ASP A 349 5.14 -13.46 -18.12
N GLN A 350 3.83 -13.33 -17.93
CA GLN A 350 3.05 -12.15 -18.31
C GLN A 350 3.41 -10.94 -17.42
N VAL A 351 3.61 -11.15 -16.13
CA VAL A 351 4.11 -10.11 -15.22
C VAL A 351 5.51 -9.67 -15.62
N MET A 352 6.41 -10.60 -15.90
CA MET A 352 7.78 -10.30 -16.35
C MET A 352 7.79 -9.53 -17.67
N GLN A 353 6.95 -9.90 -18.64
CA GLN A 353 6.79 -9.18 -19.90
C GLN A 353 6.28 -7.75 -19.66
N SER A 354 5.27 -7.59 -18.79
CA SER A 354 4.72 -6.28 -18.43
C SER A 354 5.77 -5.38 -17.78
N ILE A 355 6.57 -5.90 -16.84
CA ILE A 355 7.68 -5.18 -16.20
C ILE A 355 8.71 -4.72 -17.24
N ASP A 356 9.10 -5.60 -18.16
CA ASP A 356 10.07 -5.30 -19.23
C ASP A 356 9.58 -4.20 -20.17
N LEU A 357 8.31 -4.30 -20.64
CA LEU A 357 7.71 -3.29 -21.51
C LEU A 357 7.53 -1.94 -20.83
N MET A 358 7.08 -1.95 -19.55
CA MET A 358 7.00 -0.73 -18.75
C MET A 358 8.36 -0.06 -18.62
N GLY A 359 9.41 -0.83 -18.32
CA GLY A 359 10.77 -0.33 -18.17
C GLY A 359 11.35 0.26 -19.46
N LYS A 360 11.12 -0.37 -20.59
CA LYS A 360 11.67 0.05 -21.90
C LYS A 360 10.95 1.24 -22.50
N HIS A 361 9.63 1.33 -22.33
CA HIS A 361 8.81 2.23 -23.14
C HIS A 361 7.98 3.22 -22.33
N VAL A 362 7.58 2.89 -21.09
CA VAL A 362 6.69 3.74 -20.29
C VAL A 362 7.50 4.59 -19.31
N ILE A 363 8.27 3.98 -18.42
CA ILE A 363 9.01 4.68 -17.35
C ILE A 363 9.91 5.80 -17.90
N PRO A 364 10.64 5.63 -19.03
CA PRO A 364 11.50 6.68 -19.55
C PRO A 364 10.79 7.94 -20.01
N GLN A 365 9.46 7.91 -20.19
CA GLN A 365 8.67 9.07 -20.60
C GLN A 365 8.36 10.04 -19.43
N PHE A 366 8.68 9.65 -18.19
CA PHE A 366 8.35 10.36 -16.95
C PHE A 366 9.59 10.77 -16.13
N SER A 367 10.79 10.63 -16.67
CA SER A 367 12.07 10.97 -16.04
C SER A 367 12.48 12.42 -16.22
#